data_89cb2c48c7747a4a3c8d3f0c360167a0
#
_entry.id   89cb2c48c7747a4a3c8d3f0c360167a0
#
_cell.length_a   1.000
_cell.length_b   1.000
_cell.length_c   1.000
_cell.angle_alpha   90.00
_cell.angle_beta   90.00
_cell.angle_gamma   90.00
#
_symmetry.space_group_name_H-M   'P 1'
#
loop_
_entity.id
_entity.type
_entity.pdbx_description
1 polymer ?
#
loop_
_entity_poly.entity_id
_entity_poly.type
_entity_poly.pdbx_seq_one_letter_code
_entity_poly.pdbx_strand_id
1 'polypeptide(L)'
;MEKILKRDNDFTPCPVATGDELFPNGIFVFNITKIIEYIKENPDNIPLEEVGVSDFFKGFSSINESYVDSVEISKAVILVEISPGRYNLIDGNHRMEKARRMGINNIRAYKLNVEQHLRFLTSKKAYVAFIEYWNSKIKEMYENRMGPNKSKSKS
;
A
#
# COMPACT_ATOMS: atom_id res chain seq x y z
N MET A 1 -7.99 -16.31 -11.20
CA MET A 1 -7.98 -16.77 -9.81
C MET A 1 -6.98 -15.96 -8.98
N GLU A 2 -7.39 -15.50 -7.84
CA GLU A 2 -6.50 -14.74 -6.98
C GLU A 2 -5.38 -15.61 -6.44
N LYS A 3 -4.26 -14.98 -6.22
CA LYS A 3 -3.04 -15.68 -5.87
C LYS A 3 -2.92 -15.88 -4.36
N ILE A 4 -2.82 -17.12 -3.95
CA ILE A 4 -2.46 -17.44 -2.56
C ILE A 4 -0.96 -17.25 -2.41
N LEU A 5 -0.56 -16.58 -1.34
CA LEU A 5 0.86 -16.38 -1.06
C LEU A 5 1.40 -17.50 -0.19
N LYS A 6 2.58 -17.99 -0.54
CA LYS A 6 3.27 -18.98 0.26
C LYS A 6 4.31 -18.29 1.12
N ARG A 7 4.40 -18.70 2.38
CA ARG A 7 5.38 -18.14 3.27
C ARG A 7 6.78 -18.62 2.86
N ASP A 8 7.67 -17.67 2.68
CA ASP A 8 9.09 -17.95 2.45
C ASP A 8 9.77 -18.00 3.81
N ASN A 9 10.19 -19.18 4.22
CA ASN A 9 10.82 -19.37 5.52
C ASN A 9 12.19 -18.70 5.62
N ASP A 10 12.76 -18.36 4.48
CA ASP A 10 14.05 -17.67 4.41
C ASP A 10 13.90 -16.17 4.23
N PHE A 11 12.70 -15.66 4.42
CA PHE A 11 12.47 -14.23 4.28
C PHE A 11 13.41 -13.43 5.17
N THR A 12 14.07 -12.45 4.58
CA THR A 12 14.95 -11.54 5.30
C THR A 12 14.28 -10.18 5.40
N PRO A 13 14.06 -9.68 6.62
CA PRO A 13 13.47 -8.35 6.76
C PRO A 13 14.28 -7.28 6.04
N CYS A 14 13.59 -6.28 5.52
CA CYS A 14 14.25 -5.16 4.86
C CYS A 14 15.11 -4.43 5.90
N PRO A 15 16.41 -4.25 5.63
CA PRO A 15 17.25 -3.53 6.58
C PRO A 15 16.83 -2.06 6.67
N VAL A 16 17.03 -1.49 7.84
CA VAL A 16 16.72 -0.09 8.10
C VAL A 16 18.02 0.62 8.44
N ALA A 17 18.41 1.57 7.60
CA ALA A 17 19.59 2.38 7.83
C ALA A 17 19.20 3.65 8.57
N THR A 18 20.19 4.28 9.18
CA THR A 18 19.98 5.58 9.84
C THR A 18 19.42 6.57 8.81
N GLY A 19 18.34 7.23 9.17
CA GLY A 19 17.72 8.21 8.29
C GLY A 19 16.68 7.65 7.34
N ASP A 20 16.48 6.32 7.31
CA ASP A 20 15.42 5.76 6.47
C ASP A 20 14.06 6.17 6.99
N GLU A 21 13.18 6.52 6.07
CA GLU A 21 11.79 6.84 6.38
C GLU A 21 10.99 5.56 6.40
N LEU A 22 10.20 5.37 7.46
CA LEU A 22 9.36 4.19 7.61
C LEU A 22 7.90 4.61 7.65
N PHE A 23 7.04 3.76 7.10
CA PHE A 23 5.60 3.98 7.17
C PHE A 23 4.96 2.81 7.91
N PRO A 24 4.42 3.05 9.10
CA PRO A 24 3.68 2.01 9.82
C PRO A 24 2.23 1.94 9.33
N ASN A 25 1.80 0.74 9.01
CA ASN A 25 0.41 0.45 8.68
C ASN A 25 0.00 -0.70 9.58
N GLY A 26 -0.32 -0.38 10.84
CA GLY A 26 -0.47 -1.39 11.86
C GLY A 26 0.87 -2.05 12.13
N ILE A 27 0.90 -3.38 12.05
CA ILE A 27 2.16 -4.10 12.24
C ILE A 27 2.96 -4.18 10.93
N PHE A 28 2.39 -3.73 9.83
CA PHE A 28 3.07 -3.77 8.53
C PHE A 28 3.88 -2.50 8.37
N VAL A 29 5.15 -2.54 8.75
CA VAL A 29 6.02 -1.35 8.66
C VAL A 29 6.88 -1.48 7.42
N PHE A 30 6.70 -0.54 6.50
CA PHE A 30 7.42 -0.50 5.22
C PHE A 30 8.57 0.50 5.27
N ASN A 31 9.66 0.16 4.62
CA ASN A 31 10.79 1.08 4.48
C ASN A 31 10.58 1.92 3.21
N ILE A 32 10.09 3.13 3.38
CA ILE A 32 9.77 4.03 2.25
C ILE A 32 11.03 4.40 1.48
N THR A 33 12.11 4.67 2.18
CA THR A 33 13.36 5.06 1.53
C THR A 33 13.81 3.99 0.55
N LYS A 34 13.77 2.73 0.97
CA LYS A 34 14.16 1.61 0.11
C LYS A 34 13.19 1.40 -1.04
N ILE A 35 11.92 1.63 -0.81
CA ILE A 35 10.92 1.56 -1.90
C ILE A 35 11.23 2.60 -2.96
N ILE A 36 11.53 3.83 -2.56
CA ILE A 36 11.84 4.89 -3.50
C ILE A 36 13.08 4.54 -4.33
N GLU A 37 14.10 3.98 -3.67
CA GLU A 37 15.30 3.52 -4.38
C GLU A 37 14.95 2.45 -5.41
N TYR A 38 14.10 1.50 -5.02
CA TYR A 38 13.68 0.43 -5.90
C TYR A 38 12.93 0.96 -7.12
N ILE A 39 12.05 1.92 -6.91
CA ILE A 39 11.29 2.54 -8.00
C ILE A 39 12.26 3.17 -9.01
N LYS A 40 13.26 3.90 -8.52
CA LYS A 40 14.23 4.57 -9.38
C LYS A 40 15.06 3.58 -10.20
N GLU A 41 15.32 2.42 -9.63
CA GLU A 41 16.14 1.39 -10.28
C GLU A 41 15.34 0.48 -11.20
N ASN A 42 14.01 0.52 -11.11
CA ASN A 42 13.15 -0.37 -11.86
C ASN A 42 11.99 0.36 -12.53
N PRO A 43 12.29 1.39 -13.34
CA PRO A 43 11.22 2.22 -13.90
C PRO A 43 10.29 1.47 -14.84
N ASP A 44 10.78 0.40 -15.47
CA ASP A 44 9.97 -0.37 -16.40
C ASP A 44 8.98 -1.29 -15.68
N ASN A 45 9.27 -1.62 -14.42
CA ASN A 45 8.44 -2.56 -13.66
C ASN A 45 7.41 -1.86 -12.76
N ILE A 46 7.62 -0.59 -12.47
CA ILE A 46 6.74 0.18 -11.60
C ILE A 46 6.14 1.31 -12.43
N PRO A 47 4.96 1.09 -13.00
CA PRO A 47 4.36 2.12 -13.85
C PRO A 47 3.94 3.34 -13.05
N LEU A 48 4.03 4.49 -13.70
CA LEU A 48 3.51 5.74 -13.17
C LEU A 48 2.11 5.90 -13.74
N GLU A 49 1.12 5.95 -12.87
CA GLU A 49 -0.29 6.00 -13.27
C GLU A 49 -0.97 7.19 -12.63
N GLU A 50 -2.11 7.59 -13.19
CA GLU A 50 -2.98 8.55 -12.54
C GLU A 50 -4.03 7.81 -11.74
N VAL A 51 -4.28 8.27 -10.52
CA VAL A 51 -5.29 7.68 -9.65
C VAL A 51 -6.21 8.78 -9.14
N GLY A 52 -7.45 8.41 -8.81
CA GLY A 52 -8.42 9.37 -8.31
C GLY A 52 -8.12 9.74 -6.87
N VAL A 53 -8.08 11.04 -6.60
CA VAL A 53 -7.81 11.54 -5.25
C VAL A 53 -8.86 11.03 -4.27
N SER A 54 -10.13 11.02 -4.68
CA SER A 54 -11.21 10.58 -3.79
C SER A 54 -11.15 9.10 -3.45
N ASP A 55 -10.47 8.30 -4.28
CA ASP A 55 -10.38 6.86 -4.04
C ASP A 55 -9.47 6.53 -2.86
N PHE A 56 -8.53 7.42 -2.55
CA PHE A 56 -7.52 7.14 -1.52
C PHE A 56 -7.54 8.14 -0.37
N PHE A 57 -8.33 9.19 -0.48
CA PHE A 57 -8.41 10.18 0.58
C PHE A 57 -9.30 9.64 1.70
N LYS A 58 -8.78 9.67 2.92
CA LYS A 58 -9.53 9.15 4.07
C LYS A 58 -9.98 10.23 5.03
N GLY A 59 -9.60 11.46 4.82
CA GLY A 59 -10.11 12.60 5.57
C GLY A 59 -9.65 12.72 7.00
N PHE A 60 -8.68 11.92 7.38
CA PHE A 60 -8.19 11.95 8.76
C PHE A 60 -6.74 11.60 8.77
N SER A 61 -6.11 11.12 9.56
CA SER A 61 -4.71 10.81 9.64
C SER A 61 -3.92 12.02 10.07
N SER A 62 -2.67 11.81 10.24
CA SER A 62 -1.77 12.78 10.83
C SER A 62 -1.38 13.83 9.80
N ILE A 63 -2.25 14.82 9.62
CA ILE A 63 -1.97 15.91 8.69
C ILE A 63 -1.35 17.07 9.46
N ASN A 64 -0.17 17.47 9.03
CA ASN A 64 0.49 18.65 9.55
C ASN A 64 0.14 19.81 8.62
N GLU A 65 -0.67 20.74 9.12
CA GLU A 65 -1.20 21.83 8.30
C GLU A 65 -0.12 22.69 7.67
N SER A 66 0.96 22.95 8.38
CA SER A 66 2.03 23.76 7.84
C SER A 66 2.77 23.04 6.72
N TYR A 67 2.70 21.71 6.71
CA TYR A 67 3.37 20.91 5.72
C TYR A 67 2.58 20.80 4.42
N VAL A 68 1.25 20.81 4.52
CA VAL A 68 0.37 20.66 3.35
C VAL A 68 0.68 21.70 2.29
N ASP A 69 0.84 22.95 2.71
CA ASP A 69 1.08 24.03 1.75
C ASP A 69 2.42 23.93 1.06
N SER A 70 3.39 23.29 1.69
CA SER A 70 4.75 23.24 1.18
C SER A 70 5.04 22.06 0.27
N VAL A 71 4.18 21.03 0.25
CA VAL A 71 4.47 19.84 -0.56
C VAL A 71 4.14 20.09 -2.03
N GLU A 72 4.87 19.38 -2.89
CA GLU A 72 4.68 19.47 -4.33
C GLU A 72 3.74 18.35 -4.78
N ILE A 73 2.57 18.71 -5.27
CA ILE A 73 1.61 17.72 -5.75
C ILE A 73 2.04 17.08 -7.07
N SER A 74 3.04 17.65 -7.74
CA SER A 74 3.57 17.05 -8.95
C SER A 74 4.38 15.78 -8.66
N LYS A 75 4.84 15.61 -7.44
CA LYS A 75 5.53 14.40 -7.04
C LYS A 75 4.51 13.26 -6.90
N ALA A 76 4.85 12.10 -7.43
CA ALA A 76 3.96 10.94 -7.36
C ALA A 76 3.87 10.42 -5.92
N VAL A 77 2.69 9.93 -5.57
CA VAL A 77 2.49 9.23 -4.31
C VAL A 77 2.82 7.75 -4.50
N ILE A 78 2.90 6.98 -3.42
CA ILE A 78 3.20 5.56 -3.48
C ILE A 78 2.05 4.76 -2.88
N LEU A 79 1.59 3.78 -3.65
CA LEU A 79 0.51 2.88 -3.27
C LEU A 79 1.04 1.45 -3.26
N VAL A 80 0.61 0.66 -2.28
CA VAL A 80 0.99 -0.76 -2.22
C VAL A 80 -0.26 -1.62 -2.13
N GLU A 81 -0.23 -2.76 -2.80
CA GLU A 81 -1.35 -3.69 -2.84
C GLU A 81 -1.45 -4.43 -1.51
N ILE A 82 -2.55 -4.24 -0.81
CA ILE A 82 -2.77 -4.82 0.52
C ILE A 82 -3.62 -6.09 0.43
N SER A 83 -4.56 -6.11 -0.48
CA SER A 83 -5.31 -7.31 -0.83
C SER A 83 -5.52 -7.29 -2.33
N PRO A 84 -5.93 -8.39 -2.95
CA PRO A 84 -5.97 -8.44 -4.42
C PRO A 84 -6.73 -7.27 -5.02
N GLY A 85 -6.03 -6.46 -5.79
CA GLY A 85 -6.60 -5.30 -6.48
C GLY A 85 -6.85 -4.08 -5.60
N ARG A 86 -6.54 -4.15 -4.31
CA ARG A 86 -6.80 -3.04 -3.38
C ARG A 86 -5.47 -2.47 -2.89
N TYR A 87 -5.32 -1.17 -3.07
CA TYR A 87 -4.06 -0.48 -2.78
C TYR A 87 -4.26 0.54 -1.67
N ASN A 88 -3.26 0.66 -0.81
CA ASN A 88 -3.23 1.66 0.25
C ASN A 88 -2.14 2.68 -0.03
N LEU A 89 -2.43 3.91 0.34
CA LEU A 89 -1.46 5.00 0.23
C LEU A 89 -0.47 4.91 1.39
N ILE A 90 0.81 4.77 1.06
CA ILE A 90 1.85 4.68 2.09
C ILE A 90 2.84 5.85 2.05
N ASP A 91 2.82 6.64 0.99
CA ASP A 91 3.65 7.85 0.93
C ASP A 91 2.91 8.90 0.13
N GLY A 92 2.81 10.09 0.70
CA GLY A 92 2.18 11.22 0.04
C GLY A 92 0.85 11.65 0.63
N ASN A 93 0.60 11.38 1.92
CA ASN A 93 -0.63 11.84 2.59
C ASN A 93 -0.85 13.32 2.43
N HIS A 94 0.21 14.12 2.59
CA HIS A 94 0.09 15.57 2.51
C HIS A 94 -0.14 16.02 1.06
N ARG A 95 0.46 15.33 0.10
CA ARG A 95 0.21 15.63 -1.32
C ARG A 95 -1.23 15.32 -1.69
N MET A 96 -1.75 14.19 -1.19
CA MET A 96 -3.12 13.80 -1.45
C MET A 96 -4.09 14.81 -0.84
N GLU A 97 -3.82 15.25 0.38
CA GLU A 97 -4.66 16.25 1.05
C GLU A 97 -4.63 17.58 0.30
N LYS A 98 -3.44 18.01 -0.13
CA LYS A 98 -3.33 19.25 -0.88
C LYS A 98 -4.11 19.18 -2.19
N ALA A 99 -3.99 18.05 -2.89
CA ALA A 99 -4.74 17.85 -4.14
C ALA A 99 -6.24 17.94 -3.89
N ARG A 100 -6.71 17.33 -2.81
CA ARG A 100 -8.13 17.40 -2.46
C ARG A 100 -8.57 18.85 -2.22
N ARG A 101 -7.77 19.60 -1.45
CA ARG A 101 -8.11 21.00 -1.13
C ARG A 101 -8.13 21.91 -2.36
N MET A 102 -7.30 21.57 -3.34
CA MET A 102 -7.21 22.33 -4.59
C MET A 102 -8.25 21.90 -5.62
N GLY A 103 -9.07 20.90 -5.31
CA GLY A 103 -10.06 20.40 -6.23
C GLY A 103 -9.49 19.60 -7.38
N ILE A 104 -8.29 19.03 -7.19
CA ILE A 104 -7.64 18.23 -8.21
C ILE A 104 -8.21 16.81 -8.13
N ASN A 105 -8.68 16.29 -9.26
CA ASN A 105 -9.35 14.99 -9.29
C ASN A 105 -8.38 13.82 -9.36
N ASN A 106 -7.24 13.98 -10.01
CA ASN A 106 -6.30 12.90 -10.24
C ASN A 106 -4.90 13.31 -9.83
N ILE A 107 -4.14 12.35 -9.33
CA ILE A 107 -2.75 12.57 -8.93
C ILE A 107 -1.94 11.37 -9.43
N ARG A 108 -0.66 11.60 -9.72
CA ARG A 108 0.20 10.51 -10.19
C ARG A 108 0.64 9.64 -9.03
N ALA A 109 0.76 8.36 -9.31
CA ALA A 109 1.10 7.36 -8.29
C ALA A 109 1.97 6.27 -8.87
N TYR A 110 2.89 5.79 -8.05
CA TYR A 110 3.57 4.52 -8.30
C TYR A 110 2.84 3.43 -7.54
N LYS A 111 2.51 2.35 -8.22
CA LYS A 111 1.78 1.23 -7.63
C LYS A 111 2.68 0.00 -7.58
N LEU A 112 2.91 -0.50 -6.37
CA LEU A 112 3.66 -1.74 -6.19
C LEU A 112 2.68 -2.85 -5.85
N ASN A 113 2.73 -3.93 -6.64
CA ASN A 113 1.90 -5.09 -6.31
C ASN A 113 2.52 -5.85 -5.13
N VAL A 114 1.79 -6.86 -4.65
CA VAL A 114 2.20 -7.57 -3.45
C VAL A 114 3.59 -8.19 -3.58
N GLU A 115 3.91 -8.75 -4.74
CA GLU A 115 5.23 -9.38 -4.91
C GLU A 115 6.36 -8.37 -4.91
N GLN A 116 6.07 -7.14 -5.32
CA GLN A 116 7.08 -6.10 -5.34
C GLN A 116 7.32 -5.49 -3.96
N HIS A 117 6.27 -5.36 -3.14
CA HIS A 117 6.45 -4.62 -1.89
C HIS A 117 6.75 -5.49 -0.67
N LEU A 118 6.49 -6.79 -0.72
CA LEU A 118 6.74 -7.65 0.43
C LEU A 118 8.18 -7.55 0.96
N ARG A 119 9.12 -7.39 0.05
CA ARG A 119 10.55 -7.30 0.41
C ARG A 119 10.88 -6.09 1.26
N PHE A 120 9.98 -5.11 1.34
CA PHE A 120 10.25 -3.88 2.08
C PHE A 120 9.63 -3.87 3.47
N LEU A 121 9.00 -4.98 3.87
CA LEU A 121 8.57 -5.15 5.25
C LEU A 121 9.79 -5.30 6.15
N THR A 122 9.75 -4.63 7.28
CA THR A 122 10.95 -4.44 8.11
C THR A 122 11.07 -5.45 9.25
N SER A 123 10.13 -6.40 9.37
CA SER A 123 10.24 -7.46 10.37
C SER A 123 9.67 -8.76 9.83
N LYS A 124 10.19 -9.86 10.35
CA LYS A 124 9.69 -11.18 9.99
C LYS A 124 8.27 -11.37 10.49
N LYS A 125 7.96 -10.82 11.65
CA LYS A 125 6.62 -10.90 12.23
C LYS A 125 5.61 -10.22 11.30
N ALA A 126 5.95 -9.05 10.78
CA ALA A 126 5.08 -8.34 9.85
C ALA A 126 4.89 -9.13 8.56
N TYR A 127 5.97 -9.73 8.06
CA TYR A 127 5.88 -10.54 6.85
C TYR A 127 4.92 -11.72 7.02
N VAL A 128 5.08 -12.48 8.10
CA VAL A 128 4.20 -13.62 8.35
C VAL A 128 2.76 -13.17 8.50
N ALA A 129 2.53 -12.11 9.25
CA ALA A 129 1.18 -11.58 9.46
C ALA A 129 0.58 -11.09 8.14
N PHE A 130 1.39 -10.49 7.27
CA PHE A 130 0.90 -10.03 5.97
C PHE A 130 0.46 -11.21 5.09
N ILE A 131 1.26 -12.27 5.06
CA ILE A 131 0.89 -13.47 4.30
C ILE A 131 -0.46 -14.00 4.76
N GLU A 132 -0.65 -14.09 6.08
CA GLU A 132 -1.91 -14.58 6.64
C GLU A 132 -3.07 -13.64 6.31
N TYR A 133 -2.83 -12.34 6.42
CA TYR A 133 -3.85 -11.35 6.10
C TYR A 133 -4.28 -11.45 4.63
N TRP A 134 -3.29 -11.47 3.73
CA TRP A 134 -3.56 -11.58 2.29
C TRP A 134 -4.39 -12.83 1.99
N ASN A 135 -3.96 -13.97 2.51
CA ASN A 135 -4.64 -15.23 2.22
C ASN A 135 -6.05 -15.26 2.82
N SER A 136 -6.25 -14.61 3.98
CA SER A 136 -7.58 -14.52 4.56
C SER A 136 -8.50 -13.67 3.69
N LYS A 137 -7.96 -12.62 3.06
CA LYS A 137 -8.75 -11.79 2.16
C LYS A 137 -9.15 -12.54 0.90
N ILE A 138 -8.26 -13.37 0.37
CA ILE A 138 -8.60 -14.21 -0.76
C ILE A 138 -9.73 -15.15 -0.39
N LYS A 139 -9.65 -15.75 0.79
CA LYS A 139 -10.69 -16.65 1.26
C LYS A 139 -12.03 -15.94 1.37
N GLU A 140 -12.05 -14.74 1.94
CA GLU A 140 -13.28 -13.95 2.02
C GLU A 140 -13.85 -13.67 0.64
N MET A 141 -12.99 -13.27 -0.30
CA MET A 141 -13.44 -12.95 -1.65
C MET A 141 -14.02 -14.18 -2.34
N TYR A 142 -13.39 -15.33 -2.13
CA TYR A 142 -13.90 -16.57 -2.68
C TYR A 142 -15.26 -16.92 -2.08
N GLU A 143 -15.40 -16.80 -0.78
CA GLU A 143 -16.67 -17.11 -0.11
C GLU A 143 -17.77 -16.16 -0.55
N ASN A 144 -17.44 -14.89 -0.76
CA ASN A 144 -18.42 -13.93 -1.24
C ASN A 144 -18.88 -14.26 -2.65
N ARG A 145 -17.97 -14.75 -3.49
CA ARG A 145 -18.32 -15.14 -4.86
C ARG A 145 -19.15 -16.42 -4.91
N MET A 146 -19.03 -17.25 -3.89
CA MET A 146 -19.89 -18.44 -3.80
C MET A 146 -21.34 -18.08 -3.56
N GLY A 147 -21.59 -16.83 -3.24
CA GLY A 147 -22.91 -16.28 -3.24
C GLY A 147 -23.53 -16.17 -1.86
N PRO A 148 -24.64 -15.45 -1.78
CA PRO A 148 -25.31 -15.17 -0.52
C PRO A 148 -25.92 -16.40 0.11
N ASN A 149 -26.17 -17.48 -0.67
CA ASN A 149 -26.76 -18.68 -0.12
C ASN A 149 -25.96 -19.28 1.01
N LYS A 150 -24.65 -19.21 0.86
CA LYS A 150 -23.76 -19.77 1.85
C LYS A 150 -23.84 -19.03 3.17
N SER A 151 -23.91 -17.72 3.13
CA SER A 151 -24.02 -16.95 4.36
C SER A 151 -25.41 -17.07 4.96
N LYS A 152 -26.45 -17.21 4.14
CA LYS A 152 -27.81 -17.38 4.63
C LYS A 152 -28.00 -18.70 5.35
N SER A 153 -27.36 -19.73 4.90
CA SER A 153 -27.53 -21.05 5.50
C SER A 153 -26.98 -21.11 6.91
N LYS A 154 -26.25 -20.10 7.32
CA LYS A 154 -25.69 -20.03 8.67
C LYS A 154 -26.59 -19.33 9.66
N SER A 155 -27.65 -18.75 9.20
CA SER A 155 -28.55 -17.96 10.05
C SER A 155 -29.47 -18.82 10.88
#